data_332cba7e4382ab2983e001bddd6ffa5f
#
_entry.id   332cba7e4382ab2983e001bddd6ffa5f
#
_cell.length_a   1.000
_cell.length_b   1.000
_cell.length_c   1.000
_cell.angle_alpha   90.00
_cell.angle_beta   90.00
_cell.angle_gamma   90.00
#
_symmetry.space_group_name_H-M   'P 1'
#
loop_
_entity.id
_entity.type
_entity.pdbx_description
1 polymer ?
#
loop_
_entity_poly.entity_id
_entity_poly.type
_entity_poly.pdbx_seq_one_letter_code
_entity_poly.pdbx_strand_id
1 'polypeptide(L)'
;EPMGTDEFSRLLRQVASQYSVGTIPVSLDQVSVTEITRNDRHTDRYLFLLGANDHVLPAVGQSGGILNEDDREELAIRGIALAPTGMDQLAIELQLIYAALAQPTRGLTVSYPVCDVSGSELRPAFVVERLRELFPGLEIQRASGKEYCLTAETPALEAAGQEPGGALWAYFAARPEFAGRLMAMEQ
;
A
#
# COMPACT_ATOMS: atom_id res chain seq x y z
N GLU A 1 -25.24 -37.11 3.22
CA GLU A 1 -26.46 -36.84 3.99
C GLU A 1 -27.15 -35.59 3.43
N PRO A 2 -28.49 -35.59 3.36
CA PRO A 2 -29.21 -34.42 2.89
C PRO A 2 -29.05 -33.28 3.90
N MET A 3 -28.55 -32.15 3.42
CA MET A 3 -28.31 -30.93 4.20
C MET A 3 -29.58 -30.10 4.29
N GLY A 4 -29.88 -29.54 5.47
CA GLY A 4 -31.00 -28.63 5.66
C GLY A 4 -30.80 -27.28 4.98
N THR A 5 -31.89 -26.59 4.60
CA THR A 5 -31.83 -25.31 3.88
C THR A 5 -31.07 -24.22 4.64
N ASP A 6 -31.20 -24.20 5.98
CA ASP A 6 -30.50 -23.22 6.82
C ASP A 6 -29.00 -23.49 6.89
N GLU A 7 -28.63 -24.74 6.98
CA GLU A 7 -27.23 -25.16 6.98
C GLU A 7 -26.57 -24.89 5.64
N PHE A 8 -27.24 -25.16 4.53
CA PHE A 8 -26.80 -24.80 3.18
C PHE A 8 -26.61 -23.29 3.04
N SER A 9 -27.58 -22.49 3.48
CA SER A 9 -27.50 -21.04 3.43
C SER A 9 -26.34 -20.47 4.23
N ARG A 10 -26.04 -21.06 5.38
CA ARG A 10 -24.90 -20.67 6.22
C ARG A 10 -23.57 -20.99 5.53
N LEU A 11 -23.42 -22.19 5.02
CA LEU A 11 -22.22 -22.62 4.29
C LEU A 11 -22.02 -21.80 3.01
N LEU A 12 -23.10 -21.55 2.26
CA LEU A 12 -23.02 -20.71 1.04
C LEU A 12 -22.53 -19.31 1.36
N ARG A 13 -23.02 -18.65 2.42
CA ARG A 13 -22.54 -17.34 2.85
C ARG A 13 -21.07 -17.38 3.27
N GLN A 14 -20.65 -18.41 3.98
CA GLN A 14 -19.27 -18.56 4.40
C GLN A 14 -18.34 -18.75 3.20
N VAL A 15 -18.71 -19.54 2.22
CA VAL A 15 -17.94 -19.70 0.99
C VAL A 15 -17.97 -18.41 0.17
N ALA A 16 -19.14 -17.80 -0.02
CA ALA A 16 -19.28 -16.56 -0.80
C ALA A 16 -18.46 -15.39 -0.19
N SER A 17 -18.30 -15.34 1.14
CA SER A 17 -17.48 -14.32 1.80
C SER A 17 -15.98 -14.46 1.53
N GLN A 18 -15.52 -15.62 1.07
CA GLN A 18 -14.12 -15.85 0.69
C GLN A 18 -13.81 -15.42 -0.76
N TYR A 19 -14.85 -15.18 -1.55
CA TYR A 19 -14.69 -14.73 -2.93
C TYR A 19 -14.91 -13.23 -3.05
N SER A 20 -13.87 -12.51 -3.46
CA SER A 20 -13.98 -11.11 -3.85
C SER A 20 -14.36 -11.04 -5.34
N VAL A 21 -15.54 -10.52 -5.64
CA VAL A 21 -15.95 -10.26 -7.03
C VAL A 21 -15.40 -8.92 -7.45
N GLY A 22 -14.41 -8.93 -8.34
CA GLY A 22 -13.92 -7.71 -8.99
C GLY A 22 -15.00 -7.14 -9.92
N THR A 23 -15.39 -5.88 -9.69
CA THR A 23 -16.22 -5.15 -10.65
C THR A 23 -15.37 -4.74 -11.85
N ILE A 24 -15.85 -4.96 -13.07
CA ILE A 24 -15.20 -4.46 -14.27
C ILE A 24 -15.16 -2.93 -14.21
N PRO A 25 -13.99 -2.27 -14.34
CA PRO A 25 -13.91 -0.81 -14.33
C PRO A 25 -14.79 -0.23 -15.46
N VAL A 26 -15.66 0.70 -15.11
CA VAL A 26 -16.59 1.33 -16.07
C VAL A 26 -15.90 2.39 -16.95
N SER A 27 -14.69 2.81 -16.60
CA SER A 27 -13.93 3.84 -17.30
C SER A 27 -12.48 3.41 -17.52
N LEU A 28 -11.98 3.68 -18.73
CA LEU A 28 -10.58 3.43 -19.12
C LEU A 28 -9.62 4.53 -18.61
N ASP A 29 -10.15 5.68 -18.19
CA ASP A 29 -9.38 6.82 -17.69
C ASP A 29 -9.54 6.92 -16.16
N GLN A 30 -8.93 5.98 -15.46
CA GLN A 30 -8.98 5.88 -13.99
C GLN A 30 -7.60 5.56 -13.42
N VAL A 31 -7.36 6.09 -12.21
CA VAL A 31 -6.27 5.61 -11.37
C VAL A 31 -6.77 4.40 -10.60
N SER A 32 -6.13 3.26 -10.78
CA SER A 32 -6.42 2.04 -10.02
C SER A 32 -5.64 2.06 -8.71
N VAL A 33 -6.33 1.89 -7.59
CA VAL A 33 -5.71 1.75 -6.27
C VAL A 33 -6.01 0.35 -5.78
N THR A 34 -4.96 -0.44 -5.54
CA THR A 34 -5.09 -1.85 -5.16
C THR A 34 -3.99 -2.26 -4.19
N GLU A 35 -4.16 -3.37 -3.54
CA GLU A 35 -3.11 -4.00 -2.75
C GLU A 35 -2.20 -4.85 -3.65
N ILE A 36 -0.92 -4.96 -3.28
CA ILE A 36 0.08 -5.72 -4.04
C ILE A 36 -0.27 -7.21 -4.15
N THR A 37 -1.06 -7.72 -3.21
CA THR A 37 -1.58 -9.09 -3.17
C THR A 37 -2.65 -9.37 -4.24
N ARG A 38 -3.29 -8.33 -4.76
CA ARG A 38 -4.22 -8.43 -5.89
C ARG A 38 -3.45 -8.33 -7.18
N ASN A 39 -3.11 -9.48 -7.75
CA ASN A 39 -2.40 -9.57 -9.01
C ASN A 39 -3.38 -9.43 -10.19
N ASP A 40 -4.02 -8.26 -10.31
CA ASP A 40 -4.72 -7.90 -11.53
C ASP A 40 -3.66 -7.56 -12.58
N ARG A 41 -3.52 -8.41 -13.57
CA ARG A 41 -2.56 -8.26 -14.67
C ARG A 41 -2.98 -7.10 -15.58
N HIS A 42 -2.69 -5.89 -15.15
CA HIS A 42 -2.83 -4.71 -15.98
C HIS A 42 -1.45 -4.28 -16.47
N THR A 43 -1.37 -3.87 -17.72
CA THR A 43 -0.15 -3.26 -18.26
C THR A 43 -0.23 -1.77 -17.96
N ASP A 44 0.27 -1.37 -16.81
CA ASP A 44 0.26 0.02 -16.41
C ASP A 44 1.43 0.79 -17.01
N ARG A 45 1.21 2.07 -17.31
CA ARG A 45 2.29 2.97 -17.79
C ARG A 45 3.13 3.44 -16.63
N TYR A 46 2.51 3.77 -15.51
CA TYR A 46 3.14 4.26 -14.29
C TYR A 46 2.60 3.51 -13.09
N LEU A 47 3.50 3.10 -12.21
CA LEU A 47 3.16 2.47 -10.93
C LEU A 47 3.72 3.31 -9.78
N PHE A 48 2.89 3.53 -8.78
CA PHE A 48 3.27 4.16 -7.51
C PHE A 48 3.12 3.13 -6.39
N LEU A 49 4.24 2.62 -5.90
CA LEU A 49 4.28 1.73 -4.74
C LEU A 49 4.43 2.58 -3.48
N LEU A 50 3.41 2.57 -2.62
CA LEU A 50 3.36 3.38 -1.42
C LEU A 50 3.60 2.51 -0.19
N GLY A 51 4.32 3.04 0.81
CA GLY A 51 4.53 2.37 2.09
C GLY A 51 5.50 1.19 2.01
N ALA A 52 6.57 1.31 1.22
CA ALA A 52 7.58 0.27 1.09
C ALA A 52 8.50 0.21 2.34
N ASN A 53 7.93 -0.16 3.49
CA ASN A 53 8.63 -0.30 4.76
C ASN A 53 8.88 -1.76 5.12
N ASP A 54 9.91 -1.98 5.94
CA ASP A 54 10.19 -3.26 6.56
C ASP A 54 8.99 -3.76 7.37
N HIS A 55 8.75 -5.06 7.40
CA HIS A 55 7.57 -5.73 7.98
C HIS A 55 6.22 -5.42 7.31
N VAL A 56 6.17 -4.51 6.36
CA VAL A 56 4.99 -4.23 5.52
C VAL A 56 5.18 -4.85 4.15
N LEU A 57 6.41 -4.83 3.64
CA LEU A 57 6.76 -5.37 2.33
C LEU A 57 8.11 -6.10 2.39
N PRO A 58 8.13 -7.45 2.39
CA PRO A 58 6.99 -8.38 2.43
C PRO A 58 6.27 -8.38 3.79
N ALA A 59 4.96 -8.65 3.77
CA ALA A 59 4.14 -8.82 4.97
C ALA A 59 4.32 -10.24 5.53
N VAL A 60 5.50 -10.57 6.01
CA VAL A 60 5.77 -11.90 6.58
C VAL A 60 5.09 -11.99 7.95
N GLY A 61 3.93 -12.68 7.98
CA GLY A 61 3.29 -13.05 9.23
C GLY A 61 4.20 -13.94 10.07
N GLN A 62 4.26 -13.69 11.38
CA GLN A 62 4.88 -14.65 12.28
C GLN A 62 4.06 -15.94 12.21
N SER A 63 4.69 -17.05 11.82
CA SER A 63 4.11 -18.39 11.90
C SER A 63 4.02 -18.81 13.37
N GLY A 64 3.08 -18.21 14.10
CA GLY A 64 2.76 -18.54 15.49
C GLY A 64 1.68 -19.62 15.55
N GLY A 65 2.00 -20.83 15.15
CA GLY A 65 1.11 -21.99 15.27
C GLY A 65 1.59 -22.96 16.37
N ILE A 66 0.70 -23.86 16.75
CA ILE A 66 1.02 -24.98 17.67
C ILE A 66 2.01 -25.94 17.01
N LEU A 67 2.04 -26.01 15.67
CA LEU A 67 2.92 -26.85 14.87
C LEU A 67 4.13 -26.03 14.42
N ASN A 68 5.33 -26.54 14.71
CA ASN A 68 6.57 -25.99 14.18
C ASN A 68 6.79 -26.40 12.70
N GLU A 69 7.84 -25.94 12.06
CA GLU A 69 8.11 -26.26 10.65
C GLU A 69 8.42 -27.76 10.44
N ASP A 70 9.11 -28.40 11.38
CA ASP A 70 9.43 -29.83 11.30
C ASP A 70 8.17 -30.70 11.41
N ASP A 71 7.25 -30.33 12.31
CA ASP A 71 5.94 -30.97 12.44
C ASP A 71 5.13 -30.89 11.16
N ARG A 72 5.19 -29.73 10.49
CA ARG A 72 4.49 -29.47 9.23
C ARG A 72 5.05 -30.30 8.09
N GLU A 73 6.39 -30.42 8.01
CA GLU A 73 7.05 -31.24 7.01
C GLU A 73 6.70 -32.71 7.19
N GLU A 74 6.72 -33.23 8.43
CA GLU A 74 6.33 -34.59 8.71
C GLU A 74 4.87 -34.91 8.34
N LEU A 75 3.96 -33.96 8.59
CA LEU A 75 2.56 -34.07 8.19
C LEU A 75 2.37 -34.05 6.69
N ALA A 76 3.15 -33.20 5.98
CA ALA A 76 3.13 -33.13 4.52
C ALA A 76 3.61 -34.45 3.88
N ILE A 77 4.68 -35.07 4.44
CA ILE A 77 5.16 -36.39 4.01
C ILE A 77 4.07 -37.46 4.18
N ARG A 78 3.23 -37.33 5.18
CA ARG A 78 2.08 -38.24 5.43
C ARG A 78 0.85 -37.92 4.57
N GLY A 79 0.96 -36.95 3.64
CA GLY A 79 -0.12 -36.55 2.73
C GLY A 79 -1.17 -35.63 3.34
N ILE A 80 -0.89 -35.03 4.50
CA ILE A 80 -1.76 -34.05 5.14
C ILE A 80 -1.35 -32.65 4.64
N ALA A 81 -2.16 -32.07 3.75
CA ALA A 81 -1.94 -30.71 3.24
C ALA A 81 -2.28 -29.68 4.33
N LEU A 82 -1.29 -28.92 4.75
CA LEU A 82 -1.43 -27.78 5.68
C LEU A 82 -1.37 -26.46 4.90
N ALA A 83 -1.76 -25.37 5.58
CA ALA A 83 -1.56 -24.02 5.04
C ALA A 83 -0.06 -23.77 4.76
N PRO A 84 0.29 -22.90 3.79
CA PRO A 84 1.67 -22.57 3.44
C PRO A 84 2.52 -22.22 4.67
N THR A 85 3.78 -22.62 4.64
CA THR A 85 4.75 -22.29 5.68
C THR A 85 5.12 -20.79 5.62
N GLY A 86 5.82 -20.28 6.62
CA GLY A 86 6.33 -18.90 6.57
C GLY A 86 7.26 -18.67 5.40
N MET A 87 8.07 -19.68 5.02
CA MET A 87 8.94 -19.62 3.84
C MET A 87 8.17 -19.63 2.53
N ASP A 88 7.11 -20.44 2.43
CA ASP A 88 6.24 -20.45 1.25
C ASP A 88 5.51 -19.12 1.10
N GLN A 89 5.00 -18.55 2.19
CA GLN A 89 4.37 -17.25 2.20
C GLN A 89 5.34 -16.15 1.76
N LEU A 90 6.57 -16.16 2.29
CA LEU A 90 7.62 -15.24 1.86
C LEU A 90 7.90 -15.36 0.35
N ALA A 91 8.02 -16.58 -0.17
CA ALA A 91 8.24 -16.81 -1.59
C ALA A 91 7.10 -16.27 -2.46
N ILE A 92 5.85 -16.47 -2.03
CA ILE A 92 4.66 -15.92 -2.70
C ILE A 92 4.67 -14.39 -2.67
N GLU A 93 4.94 -13.78 -1.52
CA GLU A 93 5.02 -12.32 -1.37
C GLU A 93 6.12 -11.72 -2.26
N LEU A 94 7.31 -12.33 -2.28
CA LEU A 94 8.40 -11.92 -3.15
C LEU A 94 8.04 -12.00 -4.64
N GLN A 95 7.31 -13.04 -5.03
CA GLN A 95 6.82 -13.19 -6.39
C GLN A 95 5.79 -12.11 -6.75
N LEU A 96 4.89 -11.78 -5.84
CA LEU A 96 3.90 -10.71 -6.03
C LEU A 96 4.58 -9.33 -6.14
N ILE A 97 5.55 -9.05 -5.28
CA ILE A 97 6.37 -7.84 -5.33
C ILE A 97 7.09 -7.73 -6.68
N TYR A 98 7.76 -8.81 -7.11
CA TYR A 98 8.43 -8.84 -8.40
C TYR A 98 7.46 -8.59 -9.55
N ALA A 99 6.32 -9.28 -9.55
CA ALA A 99 5.30 -9.12 -10.57
C ALA A 99 4.79 -7.68 -10.65
N ALA A 100 4.52 -7.05 -9.50
CA ALA A 100 4.06 -5.66 -9.44
C ALA A 100 5.12 -4.68 -9.96
N LEU A 101 6.38 -4.83 -9.54
CA LEU A 101 7.47 -3.95 -9.96
C LEU A 101 7.84 -4.11 -11.45
N ALA A 102 7.53 -5.26 -12.06
CA ALA A 102 7.77 -5.53 -13.47
C ALA A 102 6.64 -5.06 -14.40
N GLN A 103 5.48 -4.65 -13.86
CA GLN A 103 4.34 -4.21 -14.67
C GLN A 103 4.50 -2.85 -15.35
N PRO A 104 5.07 -1.81 -14.72
CA PRO A 104 5.09 -0.49 -15.32
C PRO A 104 5.99 -0.45 -16.55
N THR A 105 5.47 0.19 -17.62
CA THR A 105 6.18 0.30 -18.91
C THR A 105 6.92 1.62 -19.09
N ARG A 106 6.62 2.65 -18.28
CA ARG A 106 7.20 3.99 -18.38
C ARG A 106 7.84 4.50 -17.12
N GLY A 107 7.23 4.26 -15.95
CA GLY A 107 7.79 4.77 -14.71
C GLY A 107 7.33 4.02 -13.48
N LEU A 108 8.26 3.83 -12.56
CA LEU A 108 8.05 3.25 -11.24
C LEU A 108 8.47 4.28 -10.20
N THR A 109 7.57 4.57 -9.27
CA THR A 109 7.85 5.39 -8.09
C THR A 109 7.63 4.54 -6.85
N VAL A 110 8.64 4.43 -6.00
CA VAL A 110 8.56 3.73 -4.72
C VAL A 110 8.71 4.73 -3.60
N SER A 111 7.80 4.74 -2.65
CA SER A 111 7.84 5.65 -1.50
C SER A 111 7.65 4.92 -0.20
N TYR A 112 8.27 5.43 0.85
CA TYR A 112 8.16 4.93 2.21
C TYR A 112 8.26 6.07 3.21
N PRO A 113 7.43 6.09 4.28
CA PRO A 113 7.61 7.01 5.40
C PRO A 113 8.85 6.64 6.21
N VAL A 114 9.55 7.65 6.74
CA VAL A 114 10.73 7.47 7.60
C VAL A 114 10.38 7.39 9.08
N CYS A 115 9.16 7.75 9.44
CA CYS A 115 8.62 7.61 10.79
C CYS A 115 7.11 7.33 10.72
N ASP A 116 6.59 6.75 11.79
CA ASP A 116 5.16 6.55 11.99
C ASP A 116 4.48 7.81 12.56
N VAL A 117 3.17 7.72 12.83
CA VAL A 117 2.38 8.83 13.39
C VAL A 117 2.79 9.20 14.82
N SER A 118 3.50 8.35 15.53
CA SER A 118 4.05 8.60 16.87
C SER A 118 5.46 9.22 16.84
N GLY A 119 6.07 9.33 15.64
CA GLY A 119 7.43 9.79 15.44
C GLY A 119 8.48 8.69 15.58
N SER A 120 8.08 7.41 15.74
CA SER A 120 9.03 6.29 15.79
C SER A 120 9.62 6.03 14.41
N GLU A 121 10.92 5.81 14.35
CA GLU A 121 11.65 5.59 13.09
C GLU A 121 11.18 4.30 12.39
N LEU A 122 10.92 4.40 11.10
CA LEU A 122 10.58 3.29 10.22
C LEU A 122 11.72 3.02 9.25
N ARG A 123 11.98 1.73 8.99
CA ARG A 123 13.00 1.30 8.03
C ARG A 123 12.40 1.05 6.67
N PRO A 124 13.12 1.36 5.58
CA PRO A 124 12.70 0.97 4.25
C PRO A 124 12.69 -0.55 4.10
N ALA A 125 11.80 -1.06 3.25
CA ALA A 125 11.79 -2.46 2.87
C ALA A 125 13.07 -2.84 2.12
N PHE A 126 13.48 -4.10 2.22
CA PHE A 126 14.66 -4.62 1.49
C PHE A 126 14.59 -4.38 -0.03
N VAL A 127 13.38 -4.32 -0.60
CA VAL A 127 13.15 -4.05 -2.02
C VAL A 127 13.71 -2.69 -2.45
N VAL A 128 13.71 -1.70 -1.57
CA VAL A 128 14.27 -0.36 -1.83
C VAL A 128 15.79 -0.46 -2.02
N GLU A 129 16.47 -1.18 -1.13
CA GLU A 129 17.92 -1.42 -1.26
C GLU A 129 18.24 -2.23 -2.52
N ARG A 130 17.42 -3.24 -2.82
CA ARG A 130 17.59 -4.04 -4.03
C ARG A 130 17.43 -3.23 -5.31
N LEU A 131 16.48 -2.29 -5.34
CA LEU A 131 16.34 -1.36 -6.48
C LEU A 131 17.57 -0.45 -6.63
N ARG A 132 18.14 0.04 -5.52
CA ARG A 132 19.36 0.85 -5.55
C ARG A 132 20.57 0.08 -6.07
N GLU A 133 20.69 -1.19 -5.71
CA GLU A 133 21.75 -2.06 -6.25
C GLU A 133 21.60 -2.29 -7.76
N LEU A 134 20.37 -2.51 -8.22
CA LEU A 134 20.06 -2.73 -9.64
C LEU A 134 20.20 -1.45 -10.47
N PHE A 135 19.92 -0.30 -9.87
CA PHE A 135 19.97 1.02 -10.51
C PHE A 135 20.88 1.97 -9.74
N PRO A 136 22.21 1.90 -9.89
CA PRO A 136 23.15 2.70 -9.09
C PRO A 136 23.00 4.22 -9.23
N GLY A 137 22.31 4.69 -10.29
CA GLY A 137 21.98 6.12 -10.48
C GLY A 137 20.68 6.58 -9.81
N LEU A 138 20.01 5.71 -9.05
CA LEU A 138 18.74 6.04 -8.40
C LEU A 138 19.01 6.85 -7.14
N GLU A 139 18.48 8.07 -7.10
CA GLU A 139 18.59 8.96 -5.94
C GLU A 139 17.31 8.91 -5.11
N ILE A 140 17.47 8.83 -3.79
CA ILE A 140 16.36 8.95 -2.85
C ILE A 140 16.03 10.43 -2.67
N GLN A 141 14.88 10.83 -3.13
CA GLN A 141 14.35 12.16 -2.92
C GLN A 141 13.55 12.21 -1.60
N ARG A 142 13.88 13.17 -0.74
CA ARG A 142 13.04 13.47 0.41
C ARG A 142 11.96 14.45 -0.02
N ALA A 143 10.71 14.02 0.03
CA ALA A 143 9.60 14.95 -0.15
C ALA A 143 9.58 15.92 1.02
N SER A 144 9.86 17.20 0.78
CA SER A 144 9.53 18.23 1.75
C SER A 144 8.02 18.47 1.65
N GLY A 145 7.28 18.32 2.76
CA GLY A 145 5.84 18.51 2.78
C GLY A 145 5.38 19.86 2.20
N LYS A 146 6.24 20.88 2.26
CA LYS A 146 5.97 22.22 1.74
C LYS A 146 5.89 22.27 0.20
N GLU A 147 6.76 21.56 -0.50
CA GLU A 147 6.74 21.55 -1.98
C GLU A 147 5.52 20.80 -2.53
N TYR A 148 5.13 19.73 -1.90
CA TYR A 148 3.95 18.96 -2.28
C TYR A 148 2.66 19.77 -2.13
N CYS A 149 2.55 20.57 -1.07
CA CYS A 149 1.39 21.44 -0.84
C CYS A 149 1.20 22.50 -1.94
N LEU A 150 2.28 22.89 -2.65
CA LEU A 150 2.22 23.90 -3.73
C LEU A 150 1.67 23.35 -5.06
N THR A 151 1.48 22.06 -5.20
CA THR A 151 1.01 21.44 -6.46
C THR A 151 -0.49 21.60 -6.70
N ALA A 152 -1.28 21.90 -5.67
CA ALA A 152 -2.71 22.12 -5.77
C ALA A 152 -3.17 23.21 -4.79
N GLU A 153 -4.27 23.90 -5.14
CA GLU A 153 -4.80 25.03 -4.36
C GLU A 153 -5.24 24.64 -2.95
N THR A 154 -5.98 23.55 -2.80
CA THR A 154 -6.52 23.11 -1.49
C THR A 154 -5.41 22.77 -0.50
N PRO A 155 -4.43 21.90 -0.82
CA PRO A 155 -3.32 21.62 0.10
C PRO A 155 -2.46 22.86 0.39
N ALA A 156 -2.30 23.77 -0.59
CA ALA A 156 -1.56 25.02 -0.38
C ALA A 156 -2.28 25.96 0.60
N LEU A 157 -3.61 26.02 0.54
CA LEU A 157 -4.42 26.82 1.46
C LEU A 157 -4.39 26.23 2.88
N GLU A 158 -4.46 24.91 3.00
CA GLU A 158 -4.33 24.22 4.29
C GLU A 158 -2.96 24.44 4.93
N ALA A 159 -1.89 24.34 4.14
CA ALA A 159 -0.52 24.66 4.59
C ALA A 159 -0.37 26.13 5.00
N ALA A 160 -1.02 27.05 4.30
CA ALA A 160 -1.06 28.46 4.68
C ALA A 160 -1.74 28.65 6.05
N GLY A 161 -2.84 27.94 6.31
CA GLY A 161 -3.54 27.98 7.59
C GLY A 161 -2.70 27.47 8.78
N GLN A 162 -1.75 26.57 8.54
CA GLN A 162 -0.83 26.07 9.58
C GLN A 162 0.29 27.05 9.95
N GLU A 163 0.58 28.05 9.10
CA GLU A 163 1.64 29.04 9.33
C GLU A 163 1.12 30.48 9.11
N PRO A 164 0.27 30.99 10.03
CA PRO A 164 -0.26 32.36 9.92
C PRO A 164 0.85 33.40 9.85
N GLY A 165 0.73 34.33 8.91
CA GLY A 165 1.75 35.35 8.66
C GLY A 165 2.93 34.90 7.79
N GLY A 166 3.00 33.63 7.38
CA GLY A 166 3.99 33.12 6.43
C GLY A 166 3.75 33.61 4.98
N ALA A 167 4.68 33.30 4.08
CA ALA A 167 4.60 33.73 2.68
C ALA A 167 3.37 33.19 1.96
N LEU A 168 2.99 31.93 2.21
CA LEU A 168 1.78 31.30 1.67
C LEU A 168 0.51 31.97 2.23
N TRP A 169 0.49 32.25 3.53
CA TRP A 169 -0.59 33.00 4.15
C TRP A 169 -0.80 34.36 3.48
N ALA A 170 0.29 35.16 3.32
CA ALA A 170 0.23 36.46 2.68
C ALA A 170 -0.26 36.37 1.23
N TYR A 171 0.14 35.34 0.49
CA TYR A 171 -0.31 35.09 -0.88
C TYR A 171 -1.82 34.84 -0.96
N PHE A 172 -2.39 34.03 -0.08
CA PHE A 172 -3.82 33.75 -0.06
C PHE A 172 -4.65 34.86 0.59
N ALA A 173 -4.12 35.52 1.63
CA ALA A 173 -4.80 36.65 2.28
C ALA A 173 -4.98 37.86 1.35
N ALA A 174 -4.08 38.04 0.38
CA ALA A 174 -4.20 39.08 -0.65
C ALA A 174 -5.34 38.78 -1.66
N ARG A 175 -5.97 37.62 -1.62
CA ARG A 175 -7.04 37.20 -2.53
C ARG A 175 -8.38 37.14 -1.83
N PRO A 176 -9.38 37.94 -2.24
CA PRO A 176 -10.68 37.98 -1.55
C PRO A 176 -11.42 36.65 -1.43
N GLU A 177 -11.26 35.78 -2.45
CA GLU A 177 -11.89 34.48 -2.53
C GLU A 177 -11.40 33.49 -1.44
N PHE A 178 -10.20 33.71 -0.90
CA PHE A 178 -9.60 32.84 0.13
C PHE A 178 -9.57 33.45 1.52
N ALA A 179 -9.68 34.76 1.63
CA ALA A 179 -9.57 35.47 2.91
C ALA A 179 -10.54 34.94 3.99
N GLY A 180 -11.78 34.67 3.60
CA GLY A 180 -12.78 34.10 4.51
C GLY A 180 -12.46 32.69 4.99
N ARG A 181 -11.87 31.85 4.11
CA ARG A 181 -11.46 30.46 4.45
C ARG A 181 -10.25 30.46 5.36
N LEU A 182 -9.27 31.33 5.14
CA LEU A 182 -8.10 31.47 6.00
C LEU A 182 -8.48 31.95 7.42
N MET A 183 -9.36 32.92 7.54
CA MET A 183 -9.83 33.41 8.85
C MET A 183 -10.59 32.35 9.63
N ALA A 184 -11.30 31.43 8.93
CA ALA A 184 -11.99 30.32 9.56
C ALA A 184 -11.04 29.21 10.06
N MET A 185 -9.81 29.15 9.55
CA MET A 185 -8.77 28.19 9.98
C MET A 185 -7.96 28.70 11.18
N GLU A 186 -8.05 29.99 11.51
CA GLU A 186 -7.34 30.63 12.62
C GLU A 186 -8.06 30.47 13.97
N GLN A 187 -9.30 29.93 13.98
CA GLN A 187 -10.10 29.65 15.18
C GLN A 187 -9.94 28.22 15.66
#